data_ee36f204ffe51175abaab29da0b1ebf6
#
_entry.id   ee36f204ffe51175abaab29da0b1ebf6
#
_cell.length_a   1.000
_cell.length_b   1.000
_cell.length_c   1.000
_cell.angle_alpha   90.00
_cell.angle_beta   90.00
_cell.angle_gamma   90.00
#
_symmetry.space_group_name_H-M   'P 1'
#
loop_
_entity.id
_entity.type
_entity.pdbx_description
1 polymer ?
#
loop_
_entity_poly.entity_id
_entity_poly.type
_entity_poly.pdbx_seq_one_letter_code
_entity_poly.pdbx_strand_id
1 'polypeptide(L)'
;MLADKKKKKQKKAKEEEIDEVIVPVEENENESDAESLLFDISALAPQETPKIRAMGIYGTINEEKCADALFSLVVLSQTGKKDVQPSEEDEASSQCLPIDFYISTYGGSATDMFAVYDAVRLIKDQCPVRTIGLGKVMSAGVLLLACGTKGERKIGANCRVMIHGVMSGQQGHLHDLENEMEEAKFTQKQYIKALAKETNMTEKYIKNLMDKKINVYLDAEEAVDLGIADIII
;
A
#
# COMPACT_ATOMS: atom_id res chain seq x y z
N MET A 1 43.05 44.84 -14.34
CA MET A 1 44.40 44.59 -13.89
C MET A 1 44.53 43.14 -13.48
N LEU A 2 45.23 42.47 -14.33
CA LEU A 2 46.07 41.30 -14.12
C LEU A 2 45.37 40.03 -13.65
N ALA A 3 45.10 39.11 -14.56
CA ALA A 3 46.05 38.23 -15.27
C ALA A 3 46.50 37.09 -14.35
N ASP A 4 46.08 35.94 -14.67
CA ASP A 4 46.82 34.93 -15.44
C ASP A 4 47.48 33.84 -14.58
N LYS A 5 47.16 32.61 -14.77
CA LYS A 5 47.98 31.51 -15.31
C LYS A 5 47.46 30.12 -14.95
N LYS A 6 46.92 29.50 -15.96
CA LYS A 6 47.22 28.16 -16.49
C LYS A 6 48.06 27.23 -15.59
N LYS A 7 47.53 26.05 -15.32
CA LYS A 7 48.30 24.81 -15.53
C LYS A 7 47.40 23.61 -15.87
N LYS A 8 47.41 23.25 -17.15
CA LYS A 8 47.10 21.92 -17.67
C LYS A 8 47.98 20.89 -16.99
N LYS A 9 47.38 19.83 -16.44
CA LYS A 9 48.09 18.55 -16.30
C LYS A 9 47.22 17.48 -16.94
N GLN A 10 47.65 17.10 -18.13
CA GLN A 10 47.30 15.83 -18.77
C GLN A 10 47.79 14.70 -17.87
N LYS A 11 46.90 13.78 -17.55
CA LYS A 11 47.27 12.46 -17.06
C LYS A 11 46.81 11.44 -18.10
N LYS A 12 47.83 10.89 -18.77
CA LYS A 12 47.75 9.77 -19.69
C LYS A 12 46.96 8.61 -19.08
N ALA A 13 46.00 8.10 -19.84
CA ALA A 13 45.48 6.78 -19.66
C ALA A 13 46.59 5.77 -20.00
N LYS A 14 46.81 4.84 -19.08
CA LYS A 14 47.57 3.63 -19.32
C LYS A 14 46.55 2.58 -19.71
N GLU A 15 46.60 2.14 -20.95
CA GLU A 15 46.01 0.89 -21.40
C GLU A 15 46.85 -0.23 -20.80
N GLU A 16 46.23 -1.08 -19.99
CA GLU A 16 46.84 -2.36 -19.60
C GLU A 16 46.35 -3.39 -20.62
N GLU A 17 47.29 -3.85 -21.45
CA GLU A 17 47.15 -5.03 -22.27
C GLU A 17 46.95 -6.26 -21.35
N ILE A 18 45.87 -7.00 -21.59
CA ILE A 18 45.64 -8.30 -20.97
C ILE A 18 46.30 -9.34 -21.89
N ASP A 19 47.44 -9.86 -21.47
CA ASP A 19 48.08 -10.99 -22.13
C ASP A 19 47.19 -12.25 -22.04
N GLU A 20 46.76 -12.74 -23.20
CA GLU A 20 46.12 -14.04 -23.31
C GLU A 20 47.14 -15.15 -23.03
N VAL A 21 47.04 -15.78 -21.90
CA VAL A 21 47.77 -17.01 -21.58
C VAL A 21 47.07 -18.19 -22.28
N ILE A 22 47.62 -18.57 -23.44
CA ILE A 22 47.22 -19.81 -24.12
C ILE A 22 47.90 -20.97 -23.41
N VAL A 23 47.11 -21.79 -22.71
CA VAL A 23 47.57 -23.05 -22.13
C VAL A 23 47.33 -24.15 -23.17
N PRO A 24 48.32 -24.98 -23.53
CA PRO A 24 48.13 -26.08 -24.49
C PRO A 24 47.25 -27.16 -23.88
N VAL A 25 46.18 -27.54 -24.59
CA VAL A 25 45.32 -28.70 -24.25
C VAL A 25 46.06 -29.96 -24.75
N GLU A 26 46.48 -30.80 -23.82
CA GLU A 26 46.88 -32.18 -24.12
C GLU A 26 45.61 -32.99 -24.39
N GLU A 27 45.48 -33.52 -25.58
CA GLU A 27 44.44 -34.48 -25.95
C GLU A 27 44.73 -35.82 -25.25
N ASN A 28 43.96 -36.13 -24.25
CA ASN A 28 43.83 -37.49 -23.72
C ASN A 28 42.48 -38.06 -24.12
N GLU A 29 42.53 -38.95 -25.10
CA GLU A 29 41.40 -39.80 -25.47
C GLU A 29 41.08 -40.77 -24.32
N ASN A 30 39.94 -40.51 -23.62
CA ASN A 30 39.20 -41.52 -22.90
C ASN A 30 37.70 -41.16 -23.02
N GLU A 31 37.10 -41.78 -24.06
CA GLU A 31 35.66 -41.86 -24.19
C GLU A 31 35.11 -42.78 -23.10
N SER A 32 34.61 -42.27 -21.99
CA SER A 32 33.61 -42.99 -21.17
C SER A 32 32.94 -42.22 -20.04
N ASP A 33 33.15 -40.88 -19.84
CA ASP A 33 32.47 -40.17 -18.74
C ASP A 33 31.91 -38.77 -19.14
N ALA A 34 31.37 -38.67 -20.37
CA ALA A 34 30.81 -37.40 -20.87
C ALA A 34 29.35 -37.16 -20.44
N GLU A 35 28.77 -37.91 -19.50
CA GLU A 35 27.34 -37.79 -19.13
C GLU A 35 27.06 -37.14 -17.78
N SER A 36 28.00 -36.58 -17.05
CA SER A 36 27.69 -36.07 -15.69
C SER A 36 28.05 -34.61 -15.40
N LEU A 37 28.34 -33.81 -16.39
CA LEU A 37 28.60 -32.36 -16.19
C LEU A 37 27.67 -31.45 -16.98
N LEU A 38 26.40 -31.83 -17.11
CA LEU A 38 25.37 -30.84 -17.39
C LEU A 38 25.18 -30.03 -16.09
N PHE A 39 25.98 -29.01 -15.94
CA PHE A 39 25.70 -27.94 -14.96
C PHE A 39 24.29 -27.47 -15.28
N ASP A 40 23.36 -27.67 -14.33
CA ASP A 40 22.02 -27.13 -14.41
C ASP A 40 22.10 -25.58 -14.38
N ILE A 41 22.24 -24.97 -15.56
CA ILE A 41 22.25 -23.53 -15.74
C ILE A 41 20.93 -22.90 -15.29
N SER A 42 19.88 -23.69 -15.00
CA SER A 42 18.65 -23.17 -14.40
C SER A 42 18.90 -22.67 -12.97
N ALA A 43 19.93 -23.17 -12.28
CA ALA A 43 20.36 -22.69 -10.98
C ALA A 43 21.06 -21.31 -11.04
N LEU A 44 21.50 -20.88 -12.22
CA LEU A 44 22.11 -19.57 -12.49
C LEU A 44 21.09 -18.55 -13.02
N ALA A 45 19.82 -18.98 -13.24
CA ALA A 45 18.77 -18.02 -13.55
C ALA A 45 18.67 -16.99 -12.42
N PRO A 46 18.63 -15.67 -12.74
CA PRO A 46 18.47 -14.66 -11.71
C PRO A 46 17.23 -15.00 -10.89
N GLN A 47 17.44 -15.32 -9.60
CA GLN A 47 16.30 -15.49 -8.70
C GLN A 47 15.52 -14.18 -8.72
N GLU A 48 14.27 -14.22 -9.17
CA GLU A 48 13.42 -13.04 -9.12
C GLU A 48 13.37 -12.56 -7.68
N THR A 49 13.94 -11.39 -7.43
CA THR A 49 13.84 -10.75 -6.12
C THR A 49 12.36 -10.60 -5.78
N PRO A 50 11.93 -11.01 -4.58
CA PRO A 50 10.52 -10.92 -4.20
C PRO A 50 10.04 -9.48 -4.44
N LYS A 51 9.08 -9.29 -5.33
CA LYS A 51 8.50 -7.97 -5.59
C LYS A 51 7.74 -7.53 -4.35
N ILE A 52 8.23 -6.47 -3.67
CA ILE A 52 7.51 -5.89 -2.54
C ILE A 52 6.18 -5.34 -3.04
N ARG A 53 5.08 -5.85 -2.48
CA ARG A 53 3.71 -5.42 -2.80
C ARG A 53 3.07 -4.77 -1.59
N ALA A 54 3.72 -3.72 -1.12
CA ALA A 54 3.32 -3.00 0.07
C ALA A 54 3.31 -1.49 -0.18
N MET A 55 2.37 -0.82 0.45
CA MET A 55 2.24 0.63 0.50
C MET A 55 1.77 1.08 1.88
N GLY A 56 1.74 2.38 2.16
CA GLY A 56 1.28 2.83 3.47
C GLY A 56 0.92 4.31 3.54
N ILE A 57 0.09 4.64 4.54
CA ILE A 57 -0.19 6.01 4.96
C ILE A 57 0.25 6.18 6.40
N TYR A 58 1.10 7.16 6.65
CA TYR A 58 1.59 7.52 7.99
C TYR A 58 1.38 9.00 8.30
N GLY A 59 0.92 9.29 9.54
CA GLY A 59 0.68 10.66 10.00
C GLY A 59 -0.67 11.23 9.53
N THR A 60 -0.73 12.51 9.16
CA THR A 60 -1.97 13.16 8.72
C THR A 60 -2.34 12.76 7.30
N ILE A 61 -3.61 12.44 7.08
CA ILE A 61 -4.21 12.20 5.75
C ILE A 61 -4.40 13.56 5.07
N ASN A 62 -3.76 13.73 3.93
CA ASN A 62 -3.82 14.92 3.09
C ASN A 62 -3.75 14.53 1.60
N GLU A 63 -3.95 15.50 0.72
CA GLU A 63 -3.96 15.33 -0.73
C GLU A 63 -2.72 14.60 -1.26
N GLU A 64 -1.52 15.02 -0.88
CA GLU A 64 -0.25 14.45 -1.34
C GLU A 64 -0.16 12.94 -1.04
N LYS A 65 -0.38 12.56 0.24
CA LYS A 65 -0.30 11.15 0.65
C LYS A 65 -1.40 10.30 0.04
N CYS A 66 -2.58 10.87 -0.16
CA CYS A 66 -3.69 10.15 -0.79
C CYS A 66 -3.46 9.97 -2.30
N ALA A 67 -2.86 10.95 -2.98
CA ALA A 67 -2.43 10.82 -4.36
C ALA A 67 -1.39 9.70 -4.50
N ASP A 68 -0.34 9.69 -3.66
CA ASP A 68 0.69 8.65 -3.64
C ASP A 68 0.09 7.26 -3.37
N ALA A 69 -0.84 7.17 -2.41
CA ALA A 69 -1.52 5.93 -2.09
C ALA A 69 -2.39 5.42 -3.25
N LEU A 70 -3.14 6.31 -3.89
CA LEU A 70 -3.99 5.99 -5.03
C LEU A 70 -3.15 5.47 -6.21
N PHE A 71 -2.08 6.19 -6.59
CA PHE A 71 -1.21 5.74 -7.68
C PHE A 71 -0.49 4.43 -7.33
N SER A 72 -0.06 4.25 -6.07
CA SER A 72 0.52 2.99 -5.62
C SER A 72 -0.46 1.83 -5.74
N LEU A 73 -1.73 2.01 -5.36
CA LEU A 73 -2.79 1.01 -5.52
C LEU A 73 -2.98 0.62 -6.99
N VAL A 74 -3.05 1.61 -7.88
CA VAL A 74 -3.20 1.37 -9.32
C VAL A 74 -2.01 0.59 -9.87
N VAL A 75 -0.78 1.02 -9.60
CA VAL A 75 0.44 0.35 -10.08
C VAL A 75 0.52 -1.08 -9.53
N LEU A 76 0.31 -1.27 -8.23
CA LEU A 76 0.37 -2.59 -7.60
C LEU A 76 -0.74 -3.51 -8.14
N SER A 77 -1.94 -3.01 -8.40
CA SER A 77 -3.01 -3.81 -8.97
C SER A 77 -2.69 -4.32 -10.39
N GLN A 78 -2.03 -3.49 -11.21
CA GLN A 78 -1.65 -3.88 -12.57
C GLN A 78 -0.45 -4.84 -12.60
N THR A 79 0.55 -4.59 -11.76
CA THR A 79 1.78 -5.42 -11.70
C THR A 79 1.60 -6.73 -10.93
N GLY A 80 0.47 -6.95 -10.26
CA GLY A 80 0.17 -8.16 -9.50
C GLY A 80 -0.57 -9.23 -10.27
N LYS A 81 -1.03 -8.94 -11.47
CA LYS A 81 -1.73 -9.92 -12.31
C LYS A 81 -0.76 -11.03 -12.70
N LYS A 82 -1.13 -12.27 -12.37
CA LYS A 82 -0.40 -13.44 -12.85
C LYS A 82 -0.94 -13.79 -14.24
N ASP A 83 -0.05 -14.02 -15.19
CA ASP A 83 -0.40 -14.68 -16.43
C ASP A 83 -0.70 -16.15 -16.12
N VAL A 84 -1.93 -16.44 -15.72
CA VAL A 84 -2.41 -17.82 -15.60
C VAL A 84 -2.72 -18.28 -17.01
N GLN A 85 -1.92 -19.22 -17.54
CA GLN A 85 -2.31 -19.93 -18.76
C GLN A 85 -3.64 -20.64 -18.45
N PRO A 86 -4.69 -20.43 -19.26
CA PRO A 86 -5.97 -21.05 -19.02
C PRO A 86 -5.81 -22.57 -19.16
N SER A 87 -6.00 -23.31 -18.06
CA SER A 87 -6.29 -24.74 -18.14
C SER A 87 -7.75 -24.88 -18.59
N GLU A 88 -8.05 -25.88 -19.41
CA GLU A 88 -9.37 -26.09 -20.08
C GLU A 88 -10.55 -26.28 -19.07
N GLU A 89 -10.31 -26.31 -17.76
CA GLU A 89 -11.33 -26.58 -16.74
C GLU A 89 -11.60 -25.40 -15.77
N ASP A 90 -10.79 -24.32 -15.79
CA ASP A 90 -11.00 -23.17 -14.89
C ASP A 90 -11.43 -21.93 -15.69
N GLU A 91 -12.61 -21.39 -15.36
CA GLU A 91 -12.95 -20.02 -15.75
C GLU A 91 -11.81 -19.10 -15.33
N ALA A 92 -11.22 -18.39 -16.29
CA ALA A 92 -10.02 -17.55 -16.14
C ALA A 92 -10.17 -16.52 -15.01
N SER A 93 -9.96 -16.95 -13.78
CA SER A 93 -9.78 -16.04 -12.65
C SER A 93 -8.35 -15.55 -12.67
N SER A 94 -8.11 -14.37 -13.22
CA SER A 94 -6.81 -13.72 -13.13
C SER A 94 -6.50 -13.46 -11.65
N GLN A 95 -5.74 -14.36 -11.04
CA GLN A 95 -5.31 -14.21 -9.64
C GLN A 95 -4.31 -13.05 -9.55
N CYS A 96 -4.72 -11.97 -8.93
CA CYS A 96 -3.82 -10.90 -8.57
C CYS A 96 -3.18 -11.18 -7.21
N LEU A 97 -1.86 -10.97 -7.10
CA LEU A 97 -1.15 -11.05 -5.82
C LEU A 97 -1.66 -9.96 -4.88
N PRO A 98 -1.90 -10.26 -3.59
CA PRO A 98 -2.42 -9.28 -2.64
C PRO A 98 -1.49 -8.09 -2.45
N ILE A 99 -2.09 -6.95 -2.05
CA ILE A 99 -1.41 -5.70 -1.72
C ILE A 99 -1.49 -5.50 -0.21
N ASP A 100 -0.36 -5.31 0.47
CA ASP A 100 -0.31 -4.95 1.88
C ASP A 100 -0.38 -3.43 2.04
N PHE A 101 -1.41 -2.94 2.72
CA PHE A 101 -1.64 -1.52 2.96
C PHE A 101 -1.50 -1.18 4.44
N TYR A 102 -0.35 -0.61 4.82
CA TYR A 102 -0.02 -0.23 6.20
C TYR A 102 -0.60 1.13 6.56
N ILE A 103 -1.26 1.23 7.71
CA ILE A 103 -1.98 2.42 8.16
C ILE A 103 -1.57 2.78 9.58
N SER A 104 -1.00 3.98 9.76
CA SER A 104 -0.71 4.57 11.07
C SER A 104 -1.00 6.08 11.03
N THR A 105 -2.21 6.50 11.41
CA THR A 105 -2.68 7.86 11.16
C THR A 105 -3.54 8.42 12.29
N TYR A 106 -3.45 9.72 12.49
CA TYR A 106 -4.41 10.49 13.29
C TYR A 106 -5.71 10.84 12.53
N GLY A 107 -5.80 10.51 11.24
CA GLY A 107 -6.85 10.97 10.35
C GLY A 107 -6.44 12.22 9.57
N GLY A 108 -7.40 12.97 9.06
CA GLY A 108 -7.18 14.17 8.26
C GLY A 108 -8.34 14.44 7.30
N SER A 109 -8.04 14.87 6.07
CA SER A 109 -9.02 15.21 5.05
C SER A 109 -9.95 14.05 4.72
N ALA A 110 -11.25 14.27 4.85
CA ALA A 110 -12.27 13.26 4.55
C ALA A 110 -12.43 13.05 3.05
N THR A 111 -12.30 14.09 2.25
CA THR A 111 -12.41 14.00 0.78
C THR A 111 -11.26 13.20 0.18
N ASP A 112 -10.03 13.46 0.64
CA ASP A 112 -8.84 12.72 0.17
C ASP A 112 -8.90 11.26 0.64
N MET A 113 -9.36 11.01 1.87
CA MET A 113 -9.61 9.65 2.36
C MET A 113 -10.62 8.90 1.49
N PHE A 114 -11.72 9.55 1.05
CA PHE A 114 -12.69 8.91 0.17
C PHE A 114 -12.10 8.54 -1.20
N ALA A 115 -11.17 9.32 -1.74
CA ALA A 115 -10.49 8.96 -2.98
C ALA A 115 -9.74 7.62 -2.84
N VAL A 116 -9.01 7.43 -1.73
CA VAL A 116 -8.31 6.16 -1.45
C VAL A 116 -9.31 5.03 -1.17
N TYR A 117 -10.37 5.30 -0.41
CA TYR A 117 -11.44 4.34 -0.12
C TYR A 117 -12.08 3.79 -1.39
N ASP A 118 -12.45 4.68 -2.31
CA ASP A 118 -13.07 4.27 -3.57
C ASP A 118 -12.09 3.52 -4.48
N ALA A 119 -10.79 3.91 -4.48
CA ALA A 119 -9.75 3.18 -5.20
C ALA A 119 -9.56 1.75 -4.65
N VAL A 120 -9.53 1.57 -3.33
CA VAL A 120 -9.49 0.23 -2.72
C VAL A 120 -10.70 -0.59 -3.14
N ARG A 121 -11.90 -0.02 -3.13
CA ARG A 121 -13.13 -0.72 -3.53
C ARG A 121 -13.17 -1.11 -5.01
N LEU A 122 -12.58 -0.29 -5.87
CA LEU A 122 -12.45 -0.58 -7.29
C LEU A 122 -11.52 -1.78 -7.54
N ILE A 123 -10.52 -1.96 -6.69
CA ILE A 123 -9.41 -2.90 -6.91
C ILE A 123 -9.61 -4.22 -6.14
N LYS A 124 -10.12 -4.18 -4.90
CA LYS A 124 -10.07 -5.31 -3.96
C LYS A 124 -10.80 -6.57 -4.42
N ASP A 125 -11.77 -6.47 -5.32
CA ASP A 125 -12.51 -7.63 -5.84
C ASP A 125 -11.66 -8.44 -6.83
N GLN A 126 -10.69 -7.80 -7.49
CA GLN A 126 -9.76 -8.43 -8.43
C GLN A 126 -8.38 -8.68 -7.81
N CYS A 127 -7.93 -7.78 -6.95
CA CYS A 127 -6.64 -7.81 -6.29
C CYS A 127 -6.81 -7.56 -4.80
N PRO A 128 -6.70 -8.59 -3.94
CA PRO A 128 -6.93 -8.43 -2.50
C PRO A 128 -6.08 -7.33 -1.90
N VAL A 129 -6.69 -6.46 -1.09
CA VAL A 129 -6.04 -5.39 -0.35
C VAL A 129 -6.09 -5.72 1.14
N ARG A 130 -4.96 -6.14 1.70
CA ARG A 130 -4.80 -6.47 3.12
C ARG A 130 -4.43 -5.21 3.88
N THR A 131 -5.36 -4.64 4.61
CA THR A 131 -5.12 -3.46 5.43
C THR A 131 -4.51 -3.85 6.78
N ILE A 132 -3.51 -3.08 7.25
CA ILE A 132 -2.76 -3.39 8.47
C ILE A 132 -2.65 -2.12 9.31
N GLY A 133 -3.43 -2.04 10.39
CA GLY A 133 -3.43 -0.90 11.33
C GLY A 133 -2.35 -1.05 12.40
N LEU A 134 -1.45 -0.08 12.51
CA LEU A 134 -0.34 -0.11 13.48
C LEU A 134 -0.27 1.16 14.31
N GLY A 135 -0.08 0.99 15.63
CA GLY A 135 0.10 2.07 16.60
C GLY A 135 -1.14 2.92 16.78
N LYS A 136 -1.63 3.58 15.73
CA LYS A 136 -2.84 4.41 15.78
C LYS A 136 -3.58 4.42 14.45
N VAL A 137 -4.90 4.26 14.51
CA VAL A 137 -5.81 4.38 13.37
C VAL A 137 -7.01 5.21 13.80
N MET A 138 -6.99 6.49 13.49
CA MET A 138 -7.96 7.44 14.04
C MET A 138 -8.73 8.17 12.94
N SER A 139 -10.00 8.57 13.26
CA SER A 139 -10.82 9.41 12.40
C SER A 139 -10.97 8.82 10.98
N ALA A 140 -10.60 9.57 9.95
CA ALA A 140 -10.60 9.11 8.55
C ALA A 140 -9.83 7.79 8.34
N GLY A 141 -8.80 7.51 9.14
CA GLY A 141 -8.02 6.27 9.06
C GLY A 141 -8.82 5.01 9.38
N VAL A 142 -9.88 5.12 10.19
CA VAL A 142 -10.72 3.97 10.58
C VAL A 142 -11.42 3.36 9.35
N LEU A 143 -11.93 4.20 8.46
CA LEU A 143 -12.54 3.73 7.22
C LEU A 143 -11.50 3.09 6.28
N LEU A 144 -10.28 3.64 6.21
CA LEU A 144 -9.20 3.04 5.42
C LEU A 144 -8.78 1.66 5.95
N LEU A 145 -8.78 1.44 7.26
CA LEU A 145 -8.54 0.11 7.83
C LEU A 145 -9.70 -0.83 7.51
N ALA A 146 -10.92 -0.37 7.69
CA ALA A 146 -12.12 -1.18 7.51
C ALA A 146 -12.39 -1.56 6.05
N CYS A 147 -11.90 -0.79 5.06
CA CYS A 147 -12.20 -1.01 3.65
C CYS A 147 -11.41 -2.14 2.97
N GLY A 148 -10.43 -2.72 3.64
CA GLY A 148 -9.65 -3.84 3.12
C GLY A 148 -10.50 -5.08 2.77
N THR A 149 -9.87 -6.07 2.19
CA THR A 149 -10.48 -7.37 1.90
C THR A 149 -10.91 -8.03 3.20
N LYS A 150 -12.19 -8.35 3.32
CA LYS A 150 -12.75 -8.96 4.55
C LYS A 150 -12.10 -10.31 4.83
N GLY A 151 -11.81 -10.56 6.11
CA GLY A 151 -11.04 -11.72 6.57
C GLY A 151 -9.53 -11.52 6.55
N GLU A 152 -9.03 -10.46 5.89
CA GLU A 152 -7.58 -10.20 5.76
C GLU A 152 -7.15 -8.86 6.38
N ARG A 153 -8.08 -8.11 7.02
CA ARG A 153 -7.79 -6.83 7.68
C ARG A 153 -7.13 -7.09 9.03
N LYS A 154 -5.95 -6.52 9.26
CA LYS A 154 -5.13 -6.78 10.44
C LYS A 154 -4.98 -5.54 11.31
N ILE A 155 -4.87 -5.76 12.61
CA ILE A 155 -4.60 -4.69 13.58
C ILE A 155 -3.56 -5.16 14.59
N GLY A 156 -2.56 -4.32 14.87
CA GLY A 156 -1.58 -4.60 15.92
C GLY A 156 -2.21 -4.58 17.31
N ALA A 157 -1.84 -5.51 18.20
CA ALA A 157 -2.39 -5.62 19.56
C ALA A 157 -2.29 -4.32 20.38
N ASN A 158 -1.31 -3.46 20.09
CA ASN A 158 -1.14 -2.17 20.76
C ASN A 158 -1.70 -0.98 19.95
N CYS A 159 -2.43 -1.24 18.87
CA CYS A 159 -3.00 -0.18 18.05
C CYS A 159 -4.22 0.43 18.72
N ARG A 160 -4.29 1.78 18.75
CA ARG A 160 -5.47 2.51 19.23
C ARG A 160 -6.29 3.01 18.05
N VAL A 161 -7.56 2.67 18.06
CA VAL A 161 -8.55 3.17 17.11
C VAL A 161 -9.34 4.31 17.75
N MET A 162 -9.72 5.34 16.99
CA MET A 162 -10.54 6.43 17.52
C MET A 162 -11.57 6.89 16.48
N ILE A 163 -12.80 6.94 16.91
CA ILE A 163 -13.96 7.40 16.12
C ILE A 163 -14.48 8.70 16.72
N HIS A 164 -14.71 9.70 15.88
CA HIS A 164 -15.37 10.96 16.25
C HIS A 164 -16.17 11.53 15.06
N GLY A 165 -17.01 12.53 15.33
CA GLY A 165 -17.74 13.26 14.27
C GLY A 165 -16.79 14.07 13.37
N VAL A 166 -17.24 14.40 12.18
CA VAL A 166 -16.52 15.25 11.24
C VAL A 166 -16.29 16.63 11.90
N MET A 167 -15.05 17.09 11.83
CA MET A 167 -14.68 18.45 12.24
C MET A 167 -14.57 19.34 11.02
N SER A 168 -15.19 20.49 11.07
CA SER A 168 -15.05 21.56 10.09
C SER A 168 -14.80 22.88 10.82
N GLY A 169 -13.97 23.73 10.24
CA GLY A 169 -13.72 25.06 10.72
C GLY A 169 -13.62 26.02 9.54
N GLN A 170 -14.57 26.95 9.44
CA GLN A 170 -14.64 27.92 8.36
C GLN A 170 -14.84 29.33 8.91
N GLN A 171 -14.33 30.30 8.18
CA GLN A 171 -14.52 31.72 8.42
C GLN A 171 -14.90 32.38 7.10
N GLY A 172 -16.01 33.15 7.09
CA GLY A 172 -16.49 33.76 5.86
C GLY A 172 -17.83 34.46 6.05
N HIS A 173 -18.50 34.77 4.95
CA HIS A 173 -19.86 35.30 4.96
C HIS A 173 -20.87 34.24 5.44
N LEU A 174 -22.00 34.68 5.97
CA LEU A 174 -23.03 33.78 6.53
C LEU A 174 -23.42 32.65 5.56
N HIS A 175 -23.67 33.00 4.28
CA HIS A 175 -24.04 32.02 3.27
C HIS A 175 -22.94 30.97 3.01
N ASP A 176 -21.67 31.37 3.06
CA ASP A 176 -20.55 30.46 2.88
C ASP A 176 -20.49 29.48 4.07
N LEU A 177 -20.71 29.97 5.29
CA LEU A 177 -20.75 29.15 6.50
C LEU A 177 -21.92 28.15 6.51
N GLU A 178 -23.11 28.56 6.01
CA GLU A 178 -24.26 27.68 5.87
C GLU A 178 -23.98 26.56 4.85
N ASN A 179 -23.43 26.89 3.69
CA ASN A 179 -23.07 25.92 2.65
C ASN A 179 -22.01 24.92 3.16
N GLU A 180 -20.97 25.39 3.82
CA GLU A 180 -19.92 24.55 4.40
C GLU A 180 -20.45 23.64 5.51
N MET A 181 -21.41 24.12 6.28
CA MET A 181 -22.05 23.27 7.32
C MET A 181 -22.89 22.16 6.66
N GLU A 182 -23.58 22.43 5.56
CA GLU A 182 -24.32 21.40 4.82
C GLU A 182 -23.39 20.37 4.20
N GLU A 183 -22.26 20.79 3.64
CA GLU A 183 -21.24 19.90 3.11
C GLU A 183 -20.57 19.04 4.21
N ALA A 184 -20.27 19.62 5.35
CA ALA A 184 -19.79 18.84 6.51
C ALA A 184 -20.79 17.77 6.98
N LYS A 185 -22.10 18.10 7.00
CA LYS A 185 -23.16 17.14 7.33
C LYS A 185 -23.26 16.04 6.26
N PHE A 186 -23.15 16.40 4.99
CA PHE A 186 -23.15 15.46 3.89
C PHE A 186 -21.96 14.49 4.01
N THR A 187 -20.75 15.01 4.19
CA THR A 187 -19.52 14.24 4.40
C THR A 187 -19.64 13.28 5.58
N GLN A 188 -20.16 13.74 6.73
CA GLN A 188 -20.40 12.87 7.88
C GLN A 188 -21.40 11.75 7.57
N LYS A 189 -22.47 12.04 6.86
CA LYS A 189 -23.45 11.03 6.45
C LYS A 189 -22.82 9.98 5.51
N GLN A 190 -21.98 10.40 4.56
CA GLN A 190 -21.28 9.46 3.69
C GLN A 190 -20.29 8.59 4.47
N TYR A 191 -19.55 9.18 5.41
CA TYR A 191 -18.64 8.43 6.28
C TYR A 191 -19.37 7.36 7.10
N ILE A 192 -20.52 7.73 7.72
CA ILE A 192 -21.34 6.79 8.49
C ILE A 192 -21.81 5.62 7.61
N LYS A 193 -22.29 5.91 6.41
CA LYS A 193 -22.75 4.87 5.46
C LYS A 193 -21.60 3.95 5.02
N ALA A 194 -20.46 4.53 4.67
CA ALA A 194 -19.29 3.78 4.25
C ALA A 194 -18.77 2.87 5.38
N LEU A 195 -18.65 3.41 6.59
CA LEU A 195 -18.20 2.65 7.75
C LEU A 195 -19.19 1.52 8.13
N ALA A 196 -20.50 1.78 8.06
CA ALA A 196 -21.52 0.74 8.30
C ALA A 196 -21.46 -0.38 7.26
N LYS A 197 -21.13 -0.07 6.01
CA LYS A 197 -20.96 -1.05 4.94
C LYS A 197 -19.75 -1.97 5.15
N GLU A 198 -18.67 -1.41 5.66
CA GLU A 198 -17.39 -2.12 5.81
C GLU A 198 -17.22 -2.81 7.18
N THR A 199 -18.12 -2.57 8.15
CA THR A 199 -18.01 -3.07 9.54
C THR A 199 -19.28 -3.85 9.96
N ASN A 200 -19.28 -4.31 11.22
CA ASN A 200 -20.49 -4.94 11.85
C ASN A 200 -21.41 -3.88 12.46
N MET A 201 -21.04 -2.60 12.41
CA MET A 201 -21.80 -1.51 13.02
C MET A 201 -22.97 -1.07 12.13
N THR A 202 -24.12 -0.76 12.72
CA THR A 202 -25.22 -0.09 12.01
C THR A 202 -24.98 1.41 11.90
N GLU A 203 -25.56 2.06 10.87
CA GLU A 203 -25.52 3.54 10.75
C GLU A 203 -26.01 4.23 12.03
N LYS A 204 -27.04 3.71 12.68
CA LYS A 204 -27.60 4.23 13.95
C LYS A 204 -26.57 4.14 15.07
N TYR A 205 -25.85 3.02 15.16
CA TYR A 205 -24.82 2.84 16.18
C TYR A 205 -23.66 3.83 15.99
N ILE A 206 -23.14 3.93 14.76
CA ILE A 206 -22.06 4.86 14.42
C ILE A 206 -22.49 6.31 14.70
N LYS A 207 -23.70 6.70 14.25
CA LYS A 207 -24.24 8.02 14.53
C LYS A 207 -24.29 8.31 16.02
N ASN A 208 -24.77 7.37 16.83
CA ASN A 208 -24.84 7.53 18.28
C ASN A 208 -23.45 7.69 18.92
N LEU A 209 -22.41 7.02 18.39
CA LEU A 209 -21.03 7.24 18.85
C LEU A 209 -20.57 8.68 18.57
N MET A 210 -20.86 9.20 17.37
CA MET A 210 -20.45 10.55 16.96
C MET A 210 -21.26 11.65 17.68
N ASP A 211 -22.55 11.42 17.92
CA ASP A 211 -23.43 12.38 18.61
C ASP A 211 -23.08 12.59 20.09
N LYS A 212 -22.29 11.69 20.69
CA LYS A 212 -21.72 11.89 22.04
C LYS A 212 -20.78 13.09 22.14
N LYS A 213 -20.34 13.63 20.99
CA LYS A 213 -19.40 14.79 20.88
C LYS A 213 -18.09 14.61 21.65
N ILE A 214 -17.66 13.35 21.77
CA ILE A 214 -16.39 12.95 22.39
C ILE A 214 -15.65 12.02 21.47
N ASN A 215 -14.34 11.91 21.66
CA ASN A 215 -13.54 10.89 20.99
C ASN A 215 -13.81 9.53 21.62
N VAL A 216 -14.24 8.56 20.83
CA VAL A 216 -14.44 7.18 21.25
C VAL A 216 -13.20 6.38 20.88
N TYR A 217 -12.46 5.97 21.90
CA TYR A 217 -11.24 5.17 21.72
C TYR A 217 -11.56 3.69 21.91
N LEU A 218 -11.02 2.88 20.99
CA LEU A 218 -11.16 1.44 20.98
C LEU A 218 -9.74 0.81 21.04
N ASP A 219 -9.63 -0.33 21.69
CA ASP A 219 -8.46 -1.19 21.59
C ASP A 219 -8.59 -2.15 20.38
N ALA A 220 -7.63 -3.07 20.24
CA ALA A 220 -7.61 -3.97 19.10
C ALA A 220 -8.75 -5.01 19.15
N GLU A 221 -9.11 -5.47 20.34
CA GLU A 221 -10.20 -6.44 20.55
C GLU A 221 -11.55 -5.81 20.19
N GLU A 222 -11.82 -4.62 20.73
CA GLU A 222 -13.04 -3.84 20.43
C GLU A 222 -13.15 -3.51 18.92
N ALA A 223 -12.00 -3.22 18.26
CA ALA A 223 -11.97 -2.94 16.83
C ALA A 223 -12.32 -4.18 15.99
N VAL A 224 -11.89 -5.38 16.42
CA VAL A 224 -12.24 -6.64 15.76
C VAL A 224 -13.70 -6.99 16.02
N ASP A 225 -14.21 -6.85 17.24
CA ASP A 225 -15.62 -7.11 17.59
C ASP A 225 -16.57 -6.26 16.77
N LEU A 226 -16.20 -4.99 16.55
CA LEU A 226 -16.97 -4.06 15.71
C LEU A 226 -16.77 -4.29 14.21
N GLY A 227 -15.89 -5.20 13.81
CA GLY A 227 -15.60 -5.53 12.42
C GLY A 227 -14.81 -4.46 11.66
N ILE A 228 -14.04 -3.62 12.37
CA ILE A 228 -13.11 -2.65 11.77
C ILE A 228 -11.88 -3.37 11.24
N ALA A 229 -11.43 -4.42 11.93
CA ALA A 229 -10.40 -5.36 11.51
C ALA A 229 -10.90 -6.79 11.70
N ASP A 230 -10.15 -7.79 11.25
CA ASP A 230 -10.49 -9.20 11.33
C ASP A 230 -9.51 -10.00 12.20
N ILE A 231 -8.23 -9.57 12.26
CA ILE A 231 -7.14 -10.33 12.87
C ILE A 231 -6.28 -9.40 13.72
N ILE A 232 -6.02 -9.77 14.98
CA ILE A 232 -5.02 -9.12 15.85
C ILE A 232 -3.66 -9.77 15.60
N ILE A 233 -2.61 -8.94 15.42
CA ILE A 233 -1.22 -9.38 15.19
C ILE A 233 -0.29 -8.79 16.25
#